data_bb26f19beedfd2d6a499a79ed570a3d5
#
_entry.id   bb26f19beedfd2d6a499a79ed570a3d5
#
_cell.length_a   1.000
_cell.length_b   1.000
_cell.length_c   1.000
_cell.angle_alpha   90.00
_cell.angle_beta   90.00
_cell.angle_gamma   90.00
#
_symmetry.space_group_name_H-M   'P 1'
#
loop_
_entity.id
_entity.type
_entity.pdbx_description
1 polymer ?
#
loop_
_entity_poly.entity_id
_entity_poly.type
_entity_poly.pdbx_seq_one_letter_code
_entity_poly.pdbx_strand_id
1 'polypeptide(L)'
;MTTDEMVLNELKETGALLEGHFLLSSGRHSDRYVQCARLLQYPDRAARVLAVAAEQFRPVPFDLIVGPAMGGIIVAYELARQLGKPGIFVERE
;
A
#
# COMPACT_ATOMS: atom_id res chain seq x y z
N MET A 1 -0.78 0.45 -21.28
CA MET A 1 -1.44 0.54 -19.96
C MET A 1 -0.79 1.62 -19.14
N THR A 2 -1.58 2.55 -18.61
CA THR A 2 -1.06 3.60 -17.74
C THR A 2 -0.75 3.04 -16.36
N THR A 3 0.05 3.78 -15.58
CA THR A 3 0.36 3.42 -14.21
C THR A 3 -0.90 3.27 -13.37
N ASP A 4 -1.84 4.21 -13.50
CA ASP A 4 -3.08 4.17 -12.73
C ASP A 4 -3.94 2.97 -13.09
N GLU A 5 -3.97 2.61 -14.38
CA GLU A 5 -4.70 1.42 -14.82
C GLU A 5 -4.07 0.14 -14.27
N MET A 6 -2.75 0.07 -14.23
CA MET A 6 -2.04 -1.09 -13.68
C MET A 6 -2.35 -1.26 -12.19
N VAL A 7 -2.26 -0.19 -11.42
CA VAL A 7 -2.58 -0.24 -9.99
C VAL A 7 -4.02 -0.66 -9.75
N LEU A 8 -4.95 -0.07 -10.50
CA LEU A 8 -6.36 -0.40 -10.37
C LEU A 8 -6.63 -1.86 -10.71
N ASN A 9 -6.00 -2.38 -11.76
CA ASN A 9 -6.14 -3.79 -12.15
C ASN A 9 -5.61 -4.73 -11.06
N GLU A 10 -4.47 -4.42 -10.47
CA GLU A 10 -3.92 -5.23 -9.38
C GLU A 10 -4.86 -5.25 -8.18
N LEU A 11 -5.45 -4.11 -7.84
CA LEU A 11 -6.40 -4.03 -6.74
C LEU A 11 -7.66 -4.84 -7.03
N LYS A 12 -8.17 -4.79 -8.26
CA LYS A 12 -9.35 -5.55 -8.64
C LYS A 12 -9.09 -7.05 -8.68
N GLU A 13 -7.99 -7.47 -9.29
CA GLU A 13 -7.68 -8.89 -9.45
C GLU A 13 -7.39 -9.58 -8.13
N THR A 14 -6.84 -8.87 -7.16
CA THR A 14 -6.57 -9.41 -5.83
C THR A 14 -7.77 -9.35 -4.90
N GLY A 15 -8.86 -8.70 -5.34
CA GLY A 15 -10.03 -8.49 -4.50
C GLY A 15 -9.84 -7.40 -3.46
N ALA A 16 -8.79 -6.60 -3.59
CA ALA A 16 -8.51 -5.52 -2.63
C ALA A 16 -9.44 -4.33 -2.83
N LEU A 17 -9.91 -4.10 -4.05
CA LEU A 17 -10.86 -3.03 -4.33
C LEU A 17 -12.27 -3.58 -4.23
N LEU A 18 -13.02 -3.09 -3.27
CA LEU A 18 -14.41 -3.48 -3.05
C LEU A 18 -15.33 -2.33 -3.47
N GLU A 19 -16.36 -2.66 -4.21
CA GLU A 19 -17.38 -1.70 -4.63
C GLU A 19 -18.69 -1.98 -3.90
N GLY A 20 -19.43 -0.93 -3.56
CA GLY A 20 -20.68 -1.03 -2.82
C GLY A 20 -20.88 0.19 -1.96
N HIS A 21 -21.67 0.04 -0.90
CA HIS A 21 -21.90 1.13 0.03
C HIS A 21 -21.20 0.81 1.35
N PHE A 22 -20.22 1.63 1.71
CA PHE A 22 -19.39 1.42 2.89
C PHE A 22 -19.44 2.62 3.82
N LEU A 23 -19.54 2.34 5.12
CA LEU A 23 -19.39 3.35 6.15
C LEU A 23 -17.96 3.34 6.64
N LEU A 24 -17.26 4.45 6.42
CA LEU A 24 -15.87 4.59 6.83
C LEU A 24 -15.77 4.95 8.31
N SER A 25 -14.59 4.71 8.91
CA SER A 25 -14.34 5.04 10.32
C SER A 25 -14.48 6.53 10.61
N SER A 26 -14.35 7.37 9.59
CA SER A 26 -14.58 8.82 9.71
C SER A 26 -16.06 9.20 9.78
N GLY A 27 -16.98 8.25 9.64
CA GLY A 27 -18.42 8.51 9.56
C GLY A 27 -18.92 8.83 8.16
N ARG A 28 -18.02 8.91 7.19
CA ARG A 28 -18.40 9.16 5.79
C ARG A 28 -18.78 7.86 5.10
N HIS A 29 -19.61 7.98 4.08
CA HIS A 29 -19.97 6.88 3.22
C HIS A 29 -19.13 6.92 1.93
N SER A 30 -18.81 5.73 1.41
CA SER A 30 -18.07 5.61 0.16
C SER A 30 -18.66 4.46 -0.65
N ASP A 31 -18.60 4.56 -1.97
CA ASP A 31 -18.98 3.47 -2.87
C ASP A 31 -17.80 2.53 -3.17
N ARG A 32 -16.62 2.83 -2.65
CA ARG A 32 -15.42 2.02 -2.81
C ARG A 32 -14.69 1.90 -1.49
N TYR A 33 -14.06 0.74 -1.31
CA TYR A 33 -13.24 0.46 -0.15
C TYR A 33 -12.04 -0.37 -0.58
N VAL A 34 -10.84 0.03 -0.14
CA VAL A 34 -9.61 -0.71 -0.45
C VAL A 34 -9.17 -1.48 0.78
N GLN A 35 -9.07 -2.79 0.64
CA GLN A 35 -8.57 -3.66 1.70
C GLN A 35 -7.19 -4.16 1.29
N CYS A 36 -6.17 -3.43 1.71
CA CYS A 36 -4.79 -3.67 1.27
C CYS A 36 -4.28 -5.06 1.63
N ALA A 37 -4.78 -5.66 2.71
CA ALA A 37 -4.35 -7.00 3.10
C ALA A 37 -4.55 -8.02 1.98
N ARG A 38 -5.57 -7.84 1.14
CA ARG A 38 -5.81 -8.76 0.02
C ARG A 38 -4.78 -8.62 -1.08
N LEU A 39 -4.28 -7.41 -1.31
CA LEU A 39 -3.17 -7.19 -2.23
C LEU A 39 -1.87 -7.71 -1.65
N LEU A 40 -1.61 -7.41 -0.38
CA LEU A 40 -0.33 -7.70 0.26
C LEU A 40 -0.07 -9.19 0.46
N GLN A 41 -1.10 -10.03 0.36
CA GLN A 41 -0.90 -11.48 0.42
C GLN A 41 -0.18 -12.03 -0.81
N TYR A 42 -0.09 -11.25 -1.88
CA TYR A 42 0.61 -11.63 -3.11
C TYR A 42 1.86 -10.75 -3.27
N PRO A 43 3.04 -11.22 -2.81
CA PRO A 43 4.23 -10.36 -2.77
C PRO A 43 4.63 -9.77 -4.11
N ASP A 44 4.50 -10.54 -5.19
CA ASP A 44 4.86 -10.06 -6.52
C ASP A 44 3.93 -8.95 -7.00
N ARG A 45 2.64 -9.06 -6.72
CA ARG A 45 1.65 -8.03 -7.07
C ARG A 45 1.81 -6.80 -6.19
N ALA A 46 2.03 -7.00 -4.89
CA ALA A 46 2.30 -5.91 -3.97
C ALA A 46 3.55 -5.14 -4.39
N ALA A 47 4.59 -5.84 -4.81
CA ALA A 47 5.83 -5.20 -5.26
C ALA A 47 5.59 -4.29 -6.46
N ARG A 48 4.77 -4.72 -7.42
CA ARG A 48 4.45 -3.89 -8.59
C ARG A 48 3.70 -2.62 -8.22
N VAL A 49 2.73 -2.72 -7.32
CA VAL A 49 1.97 -1.55 -6.88
C VAL A 49 2.84 -0.62 -6.06
N LEU A 50 3.62 -1.18 -5.13
CA LEU A 50 4.49 -0.36 -4.28
C LEU A 50 5.66 0.25 -5.04
N ALA A 51 6.05 -0.31 -6.19
CA ALA A 51 7.06 0.30 -7.04
C ALA A 51 6.62 1.70 -7.53
N VAL A 52 5.33 1.89 -7.74
CA VAL A 52 4.79 3.19 -8.13
C VAL A 52 5.03 4.21 -7.02
N ALA A 53 4.74 3.83 -5.78
CA ALA A 53 5.00 4.69 -4.63
C ALA A 53 6.49 4.92 -4.43
N ALA A 54 7.30 3.88 -4.59
CA ALA A 54 8.75 3.99 -4.44
C ALA A 54 9.34 5.02 -5.40
N GLU A 55 8.88 5.05 -6.64
CA GLU A 55 9.37 6.02 -7.62
C GLU A 55 9.06 7.46 -7.21
N GLN A 56 7.93 7.69 -6.56
CA GLN A 56 7.57 9.01 -6.07
C GLN A 56 8.44 9.47 -4.91
N PHE A 57 8.92 8.53 -4.10
CA PHE A 57 9.77 8.84 -2.94
C PHE A 57 11.25 8.89 -3.29
N ARG A 58 11.65 8.32 -4.42
CA ARG A 58 13.06 8.21 -4.76
C ARG A 58 13.83 9.53 -4.76
N PRO A 59 13.28 10.65 -5.27
CA PRO A 59 13.97 11.93 -5.23
C PRO A 59 13.90 12.65 -3.87
N VAL A 60 13.11 12.13 -2.92
CA VAL A 60 12.96 12.77 -1.61
C VAL A 60 14.10 12.32 -0.70
N PRO A 61 14.84 13.25 -0.07
CA PRO A 61 15.90 12.85 0.85
C PRO A 61 15.33 12.39 2.17
N PHE A 62 15.60 11.13 2.54
CA PHE A 62 15.20 10.56 3.82
C PHE A 62 16.14 9.41 4.17
N ASP A 63 16.19 9.05 5.45
CA ASP A 63 17.10 8.03 5.95
C ASP A 63 16.40 6.76 6.41
N LEU A 64 15.10 6.81 6.62
CA LEU A 64 14.38 5.75 7.31
C LEU A 64 12.92 5.73 6.87
N ILE A 65 12.36 4.52 6.76
CA ILE A 65 10.94 4.32 6.51
C ILE A 65 10.32 3.75 7.78
N VAL A 66 9.20 4.35 8.22
CA VAL A 66 8.49 3.90 9.41
C VAL A 66 7.07 3.53 9.03
N GLY A 67 6.66 2.32 9.38
CA GLY A 67 5.30 1.85 9.16
C GLY A 67 4.58 1.59 10.46
N PRO A 68 3.29 1.87 10.54
CA PRO A 68 2.50 1.56 11.72
C PRO A 68 2.14 0.07 11.77
N ALA A 69 2.25 -0.53 12.96
CA ALA A 69 1.78 -1.88 13.16
C ALA A 69 0.24 -1.89 13.14
N MET A 70 -0.42 -2.92 12.60
CA MET A 70 0.26 -4.03 11.90
C MET A 70 0.20 -3.88 10.38
N GLY A 71 -0.80 -3.18 9.86
CA GLY A 71 -1.05 -3.08 8.42
C GLY A 71 0.08 -2.45 7.64
N GLY A 72 0.82 -1.53 8.24
CA GLY A 72 1.91 -0.83 7.58
C GLY A 72 3.25 -1.55 7.59
N ILE A 73 3.38 -2.67 8.32
CA ILE A 73 4.66 -3.37 8.45
C ILE A 73 5.11 -3.89 7.09
N ILE A 74 4.24 -4.60 6.39
CA ILE A 74 4.58 -5.20 5.09
C ILE A 74 4.88 -4.11 4.06
N VAL A 75 4.08 -3.06 4.04
CA VAL A 75 4.27 -1.93 3.13
C VAL A 75 5.62 -1.26 3.37
N ALA A 76 5.95 -0.98 4.63
CA ALA A 76 7.22 -0.35 4.98
C ALA A 76 8.41 -1.24 4.61
N TYR A 77 8.29 -2.53 4.86
CA TYR A 77 9.35 -3.50 4.55
C TYR A 77 9.63 -3.52 3.04
N GLU A 78 8.58 -3.63 2.23
CA GLU A 78 8.74 -3.70 0.76
C GLU A 78 9.24 -2.37 0.19
N LEU A 79 8.74 -1.24 0.67
CA LEU A 79 9.25 0.06 0.25
C LEU A 79 10.72 0.24 0.61
N ALA A 80 11.10 -0.18 1.81
CA ALA A 80 12.50 -0.13 2.24
C ALA A 80 13.39 -0.96 1.33
N ARG A 81 12.93 -2.16 0.96
CA ARG A 81 13.65 -3.02 0.04
C ARG A 81 13.86 -2.35 -1.31
N GLN A 82 12.81 -1.77 -1.88
CA GLN A 82 12.89 -1.15 -3.20
C GLN A 82 13.73 0.12 -3.21
N LEU A 83 13.70 0.87 -2.12
CA LEU A 83 14.42 2.14 -2.01
C LEU A 83 15.82 2.00 -1.43
N GLY A 84 16.18 0.81 -0.96
CA GLY A 84 17.48 0.58 -0.36
C GLY A 84 17.70 1.32 0.96
N LYS A 85 16.63 1.48 1.74
CA LYS A 85 16.66 2.20 3.02
C LYS A 85 16.26 1.29 4.16
N PRO A 86 16.68 1.59 5.39
CA PRO A 86 16.17 0.87 6.55
C PRO A 86 14.67 1.11 6.73
N GLY A 87 13.96 0.08 7.18
CA GLY A 87 12.54 0.18 7.50
C GLY A 87 12.28 -0.39 8.87
N ILE A 88 11.51 0.32 9.66
CA ILE A 88 11.08 -0.12 10.99
C ILE A 88 9.57 0.02 11.12
N PHE A 89 9.03 -0.55 12.16
CA PHE A 89 7.62 -0.34 12.46
C PHE A 89 7.47 0.14 13.91
N VAL A 90 6.35 0.82 14.16
CA VAL A 90 6.00 1.28 15.50
C VAL A 90 4.66 0.70 15.88
N GLU A 91 4.52 0.35 17.16
CA GLU A 91 3.29 -0.17 17.70
C GLU A 91 2.58 0.92 18.49
N ARG A 92 1.25 0.86 18.45
CA ARG A 92 0.42 1.75 19.23
C ARG A 92 0.14 1.12 20.60
N GLU A 93 0.44 1.85 21.64
CA GLU A 93 0.14 1.42 23.01
C GLU A 93 -1.31 1.69 23.40
#